data_7122c1c45624372bf51f107c77ef6bca
#
_entry.id   7122c1c45624372bf51f107c77ef6bca
#
_cell.length_a   1.000
_cell.length_b   1.000
_cell.length_c   1.000
_cell.angle_alpha   90.00
_cell.angle_beta   90.00
_cell.angle_gamma   90.00
#
_symmetry.space_group_name_H-M   'P 1'
#
loop_
_entity.id
_entity.type
_entity.pdbx_description
1 polymer ?
#
loop_
_entity_poly.entity_id
_entity_poly.type
_entity_poly.pdbx_seq_one_letter_code
_entity_poly.pdbx_strand_id
1 'polypeptide(L)'
;MMFCSCQSDRYQIDGFARQLEQGDTICIVLENEPERLLGTAIVHQGKFSVTGTTDTILFCRAYLSRMKDCNASFLLEPGTIALELNLPPKPSRVSGTRLNNQWQQLNDSIQRMGTELIKLASTKTPCDEATHRSKLQTIDSLHRRMSACIENTAKRNADNPLGQYIKENYKAPEFE
;
A
#
# COMPACT_ATOMS: atom_id res chain seq x y z
N MET A 1 -28.22 -1.93 30.33
CA MET A 1 -28.51 -2.02 28.89
C MET A 1 -27.17 -2.16 28.18
N MET A 2 -26.83 -3.37 27.71
CA MET A 2 -25.65 -3.58 26.88
C MET A 2 -26.01 -3.12 25.46
N PHE A 3 -25.38 -2.06 24.99
CA PHE A 3 -25.39 -1.72 23.59
C PHE A 3 -24.52 -2.75 22.85
N CYS A 4 -25.16 -3.75 22.28
CA CYS A 4 -24.53 -4.62 21.30
C CYS A 4 -24.23 -3.75 20.08
N SER A 5 -23.00 -3.27 19.96
CA SER A 5 -22.50 -2.64 18.72
C SER A 5 -22.52 -3.74 17.66
N CYS A 6 -23.57 -3.79 16.86
CA CYS A 6 -23.56 -4.55 15.61
C CYS A 6 -22.46 -3.91 14.73
N GLN A 7 -21.26 -4.42 14.85
CA GLN A 7 -20.18 -4.08 13.91
C GLN A 7 -20.66 -4.59 12.56
N SER A 8 -20.93 -3.67 11.66
CA SER A 8 -21.42 -4.02 10.32
C SER A 8 -20.28 -4.75 9.59
N ASP A 9 -20.50 -6.01 9.21
CA ASP A 9 -19.53 -6.80 8.41
C ASP A 9 -19.49 -6.32 6.94
N ARG A 10 -20.18 -5.23 6.63
CA ARG A 10 -20.26 -4.67 5.29
C ARG A 10 -19.06 -3.82 4.97
N TYR A 11 -18.55 -4.00 3.76
CA TYR A 11 -17.55 -3.12 3.16
C TYR A 11 -18.11 -2.45 1.90
N GLN A 12 -17.58 -1.29 1.59
CA GLN A 12 -17.76 -0.60 0.33
C GLN A 12 -16.40 -0.12 -0.16
N ILE A 13 -16.05 -0.48 -1.38
CA ILE A 13 -14.87 0.04 -2.07
C ILE A 13 -15.34 1.11 -3.04
N ASP A 14 -14.90 2.34 -2.83
CA ASP A 14 -15.11 3.47 -3.73
C ASP A 14 -13.81 3.72 -4.50
N GLY A 15 -13.82 3.38 -5.79
CA GLY A 15 -12.65 3.44 -6.65
C GLY A 15 -12.65 4.70 -7.52
N PHE A 16 -11.48 5.34 -7.62
CA PHE A 16 -11.19 6.44 -8.54
C PHE A 16 -10.14 5.97 -9.54
N ALA A 17 -10.47 6.05 -10.82
CA ALA A 17 -9.67 5.53 -11.93
C ALA A 17 -9.70 6.51 -13.10
N ARG A 18 -9.38 7.78 -12.85
CA ARG A 18 -9.57 8.90 -13.79
C ARG A 18 -8.80 8.78 -15.10
N GLN A 19 -7.70 8.02 -15.09
CA GLN A 19 -6.83 7.79 -16.25
C GLN A 19 -7.19 6.49 -17.00
N LEU A 20 -8.16 5.71 -16.50
CA LEU A 20 -8.60 4.47 -17.12
C LEU A 20 -9.76 4.73 -18.07
N GLU A 21 -9.94 3.83 -19.04
CA GLU A 21 -10.96 3.96 -20.05
C GLU A 21 -12.33 3.50 -19.56
N GLN A 22 -13.37 4.05 -20.14
CA GLN A 22 -14.75 3.61 -19.95
C GLN A 22 -14.86 2.13 -20.34
N GLY A 23 -15.36 1.29 -19.42
CA GLY A 23 -15.50 -0.15 -19.65
C GLY A 23 -14.29 -0.99 -19.20
N ASP A 24 -13.18 -0.37 -18.77
CA ASP A 24 -12.07 -1.09 -18.16
C ASP A 24 -12.54 -1.93 -16.97
N THR A 25 -12.00 -3.15 -16.86
CA THR A 25 -12.34 -4.07 -15.78
C THR A 25 -11.28 -4.04 -14.69
N ILE A 26 -11.70 -3.78 -13.47
CA ILE A 26 -10.87 -3.89 -12.27
C ILE A 26 -11.13 -5.27 -11.64
N CYS A 27 -10.07 -6.02 -11.39
CA CYS A 27 -10.10 -7.30 -10.69
C CYS A 27 -9.63 -7.10 -9.25
N ILE A 28 -10.30 -7.72 -8.29
CA ILE A 28 -9.90 -7.77 -6.88
C ILE A 28 -9.57 -9.21 -6.53
N VAL A 29 -8.36 -9.44 -6.05
CA VAL A 29 -7.83 -10.76 -5.69
C VAL A 29 -7.20 -10.73 -4.29
N LEU A 30 -6.98 -11.90 -3.70
CA LEU A 30 -6.09 -12.01 -2.54
C LEU A 30 -4.65 -11.71 -2.95
N GLU A 31 -3.92 -10.98 -2.10
CA GLU A 31 -2.51 -10.61 -2.37
C GLU A 31 -1.61 -11.86 -2.50
N ASN A 32 -1.82 -12.84 -1.62
CA ASN A 32 -1.01 -14.07 -1.56
C ASN A 32 -1.54 -15.19 -2.49
N GLU A 33 -2.75 -15.04 -3.05
CA GLU A 33 -3.41 -16.00 -3.94
C GLU A 33 -3.98 -15.24 -5.15
N PRO A 34 -3.15 -14.72 -6.06
CA PRO A 34 -3.61 -13.82 -7.14
C PRO A 34 -4.53 -14.49 -8.17
N GLU A 35 -4.61 -15.80 -8.18
CA GLU A 35 -5.60 -16.57 -8.95
C GLU A 35 -6.98 -16.58 -8.29
N ARG A 36 -7.10 -16.27 -7.00
CA ARG A 36 -8.37 -16.24 -6.28
C ARG A 36 -9.05 -14.90 -6.45
N LEU A 37 -9.92 -14.84 -7.44
CA LEU A 37 -10.75 -13.67 -7.72
C LEU A 37 -11.83 -13.52 -6.64
N LEU A 38 -11.85 -12.37 -5.97
CA LEU A 38 -12.87 -12.01 -4.97
C LEU A 38 -14.01 -11.19 -5.60
N GLY A 39 -13.72 -10.44 -6.66
CA GLY A 39 -14.71 -9.63 -7.33
C GLY A 39 -14.15 -8.85 -8.51
N THR A 40 -15.06 -8.29 -9.30
CA THR A 40 -14.73 -7.40 -10.42
C THR A 40 -15.60 -6.16 -10.38
N ALA A 41 -15.10 -5.08 -10.95
CA ALA A 41 -15.88 -3.87 -11.19
C ALA A 41 -15.53 -3.28 -12.56
N ILE A 42 -16.51 -2.59 -13.16
CA ILE A 42 -16.32 -1.90 -14.44
C ILE A 42 -16.13 -0.41 -14.18
N VAL A 43 -15.15 0.17 -14.84
CA VAL A 43 -14.90 1.62 -14.77
C VAL A 43 -16.00 2.36 -15.55
N HIS A 44 -16.66 3.27 -14.85
CA HIS A 44 -17.68 4.15 -15.39
C HIS A 44 -17.39 5.59 -14.99
N GLN A 45 -17.20 6.48 -15.97
CA GLN A 45 -16.86 7.90 -15.73
C GLN A 45 -15.67 8.10 -14.75
N GLY A 46 -14.63 7.28 -14.90
CA GLY A 46 -13.42 7.34 -14.06
C GLY A 46 -13.61 6.86 -12.62
N LYS A 47 -14.67 6.10 -12.35
CA LYS A 47 -14.98 5.52 -11.03
C LYS A 47 -15.37 4.05 -11.16
N PHE A 48 -15.24 3.32 -10.06
CA PHE A 48 -15.79 1.97 -9.90
C PHE A 48 -16.20 1.75 -8.45
N SER A 49 -17.08 0.81 -8.19
CA SER A 49 -17.50 0.49 -6.81
C SER A 49 -17.71 -1.01 -6.66
N VAL A 50 -17.35 -1.52 -5.48
CA VAL A 50 -17.62 -2.91 -5.07
C VAL A 50 -18.16 -2.88 -3.65
N THR A 51 -19.23 -3.63 -3.40
CA THR A 51 -19.82 -3.76 -2.06
C THR A 51 -19.94 -5.24 -1.70
N GLY A 52 -19.84 -5.55 -0.42
CA GLY A 52 -19.99 -6.90 0.06
C GLY A 52 -19.96 -6.99 1.59
N THR A 53 -19.77 -8.21 2.06
CA THR A 53 -19.58 -8.50 3.48
C THR A 53 -18.28 -9.28 3.67
N THR A 54 -17.62 -9.06 4.80
CA THR A 54 -16.46 -9.83 5.22
C THR A 54 -16.51 -10.04 6.72
N ASP A 55 -16.27 -11.26 7.16
CA ASP A 55 -16.13 -11.64 8.57
C ASP A 55 -14.67 -11.61 9.02
N THR A 56 -13.75 -11.47 8.08
CA THR A 56 -12.30 -11.44 8.32
C THR A 56 -11.65 -10.30 7.56
N ILE A 57 -10.51 -9.84 8.05
CA ILE A 57 -9.70 -8.85 7.34
C ILE A 57 -8.77 -9.60 6.39
N LEU A 58 -8.82 -9.25 5.09
CA LEU A 58 -8.03 -9.88 4.04
C LEU A 58 -7.07 -8.87 3.41
N PHE A 59 -5.84 -9.28 3.12
CA PHE A 59 -4.93 -8.47 2.33
C PHE A 59 -5.17 -8.74 0.84
N CYS A 60 -5.58 -7.72 0.10
CA CYS A 60 -6.08 -7.81 -1.26
C CYS A 60 -5.30 -6.89 -2.20
N ARG A 61 -5.39 -7.20 -3.49
CA ARG A 61 -4.92 -6.35 -4.58
C ARG A 61 -6.06 -6.07 -5.56
N ALA A 62 -6.28 -4.80 -5.88
CA ALA A 62 -7.09 -4.38 -7.01
C ALA A 62 -6.17 -4.03 -8.18
N TYR A 63 -6.46 -4.51 -9.39
CA TYR A 63 -5.66 -4.21 -10.56
C TYR A 63 -6.51 -4.10 -11.83
N LEU A 64 -5.99 -3.35 -12.82
CA LEU A 64 -6.59 -3.24 -14.15
C LEU A 64 -6.34 -4.55 -14.92
N SER A 65 -7.39 -5.23 -15.41
CA SER A 65 -7.29 -6.56 -16.02
C SER A 65 -6.32 -6.62 -17.21
N ARG A 66 -6.29 -5.58 -18.04
CA ARG A 66 -5.39 -5.46 -19.20
C ARG A 66 -3.97 -4.98 -18.88
N MET A 67 -3.72 -4.49 -17.64
CA MET A 67 -2.42 -3.95 -17.20
C MET A 67 -2.23 -4.16 -15.70
N LYS A 68 -1.67 -5.29 -15.32
CA LYS A 68 -1.52 -5.67 -13.90
C LYS A 68 -0.61 -4.73 -13.08
N ASP A 69 0.26 -3.95 -13.73
CA ASP A 69 1.09 -2.95 -13.06
C ASP A 69 0.29 -1.72 -12.58
N CYS A 70 -0.91 -1.49 -13.15
CA CYS A 70 -1.88 -0.54 -12.62
C CYS A 70 -2.65 -1.23 -11.49
N ASN A 71 -2.14 -1.15 -10.27
CA ASN A 71 -2.71 -1.85 -9.11
C ASN A 71 -2.59 -1.05 -7.80
N ALA A 72 -3.35 -1.50 -6.80
CA ALA A 72 -3.26 -1.05 -5.41
C ALA A 72 -3.47 -2.25 -4.48
N SER A 73 -2.55 -2.44 -3.53
CA SER A 73 -2.73 -3.39 -2.43
C SER A 73 -3.43 -2.70 -1.26
N PHE A 74 -4.38 -3.39 -0.66
CA PHE A 74 -5.24 -2.84 0.41
C PHE A 74 -5.75 -3.94 1.35
N LEU A 75 -6.26 -3.52 2.50
CA LEU A 75 -6.94 -4.43 3.42
C LEU A 75 -8.45 -4.35 3.18
N LEU A 76 -9.05 -5.49 2.87
CA LEU A 76 -10.50 -5.64 2.82
C LEU A 76 -11.01 -5.82 4.24
N GLU A 77 -11.58 -4.77 4.81
CA GLU A 77 -12.12 -4.71 6.16
C GLU A 77 -13.48 -3.99 6.14
N PRO A 78 -14.35 -4.18 7.14
CA PRO A 78 -15.61 -3.46 7.21
C PRO A 78 -15.43 -1.95 7.19
N GLY A 79 -16.33 -1.26 6.46
CA GLY A 79 -16.30 0.19 6.29
C GLY A 79 -16.15 0.64 4.85
N THR A 80 -15.88 1.92 4.64
CA THR A 80 -15.68 2.49 3.31
C THR A 80 -14.18 2.61 3.02
N ILE A 81 -13.73 1.92 1.97
CA ILE A 81 -12.36 1.88 1.47
C ILE A 81 -12.31 2.71 0.20
N ALA A 82 -11.47 3.73 0.18
CA ALA A 82 -11.24 4.56 -1.01
C ALA A 82 -9.96 4.09 -1.73
N LEU A 83 -10.07 3.68 -2.99
CA LEU A 83 -8.96 3.28 -3.85
C LEU A 83 -8.77 4.31 -4.97
N GLU A 84 -7.56 4.82 -5.14
CA GLU A 84 -7.17 5.60 -6.31
C GLU A 84 -6.21 4.75 -7.16
N LEU A 85 -6.69 4.24 -8.30
CA LEU A 85 -5.87 3.52 -9.26
C LEU A 85 -5.28 4.48 -10.28
N ASN A 86 -3.97 4.45 -10.41
CA ASN A 86 -3.22 5.30 -11.32
C ASN A 86 -2.38 4.45 -12.27
N LEU A 87 -2.23 4.93 -13.51
CA LEU A 87 -1.28 4.35 -14.46
C LEU A 87 0.16 4.62 -14.00
N PRO A 88 1.08 3.64 -14.15
CA PRO A 88 2.50 3.87 -13.94
C PRO A 88 3.02 5.08 -14.75
N PRO A 89 3.98 5.86 -14.21
CA PRO A 89 4.72 5.65 -12.97
C PRO A 89 4.05 6.24 -11.71
N LYS A 90 2.84 6.81 -11.81
CA LYS A 90 2.15 7.37 -10.64
C LYS A 90 1.66 6.24 -9.73
N PRO A 91 2.02 6.23 -8.44
CA PRO A 91 1.55 5.20 -7.52
C PRO A 91 0.05 5.32 -7.27
N SER A 92 -0.61 4.17 -7.17
CA SER A 92 -1.97 4.09 -6.67
C SER A 92 -2.01 4.30 -5.15
N ARG A 93 -3.18 4.61 -4.60
CA ARG A 93 -3.35 4.97 -3.18
C ARG A 93 -4.58 4.30 -2.58
N VAL A 94 -4.55 4.10 -1.28
CA VAL A 94 -5.69 3.58 -0.50
C VAL A 94 -5.92 4.43 0.75
N SER A 95 -7.18 4.54 1.17
CA SER A 95 -7.57 5.25 2.41
C SER A 95 -8.97 4.83 2.87
N GLY A 96 -9.49 5.49 3.89
CA GLY A 96 -10.87 5.37 4.36
C GLY A 96 -10.99 4.60 5.67
N THR A 97 -10.42 3.41 5.76
CA THR A 97 -10.44 2.61 6.98
C THR A 97 -9.13 2.71 7.77
N ARG A 98 -9.14 2.26 9.02
CA ARG A 98 -8.01 2.43 9.93
C ARG A 98 -6.74 1.73 9.43
N LEU A 99 -6.84 0.47 9.02
CA LEU A 99 -5.66 -0.29 8.57
C LEU A 99 -5.18 0.19 7.21
N ASN A 100 -6.08 0.55 6.30
CA ASN A 100 -5.74 1.11 5.01
C ASN A 100 -5.01 2.47 5.15
N ASN A 101 -5.43 3.32 6.07
CA ASN A 101 -4.72 4.57 6.35
C ASN A 101 -3.30 4.31 6.89
N GLN A 102 -3.11 3.33 7.78
CA GLN A 102 -1.79 2.96 8.29
C GLN A 102 -0.89 2.36 7.19
N TRP A 103 -1.46 1.50 6.34
CA TRP A 103 -0.77 0.94 5.19
C TRP A 103 -0.30 2.03 4.22
N GLN A 104 -1.17 2.99 3.89
CA GLN A 104 -0.81 4.11 3.03
C GLN A 104 0.28 5.00 3.65
N GLN A 105 0.21 5.28 4.95
CA GLN A 105 1.24 6.05 5.65
C GLN A 105 2.61 5.37 5.62
N LEU A 106 2.64 4.04 5.76
CA LEU A 106 3.88 3.26 5.62
C LEU A 106 4.45 3.40 4.21
N ASN A 107 3.62 3.16 3.19
CA ASN A 107 4.02 3.27 1.78
C ASN A 107 4.53 4.67 1.43
N ASP A 108 3.84 5.72 1.85
CA ASP A 108 4.26 7.11 1.64
C ASP A 108 5.62 7.41 2.29
N SER A 109 5.86 6.84 3.47
CA SER A 109 7.12 7.02 4.19
C SER A 109 8.28 6.30 3.49
N ILE A 110 8.06 5.04 3.07
CA ILE A 110 9.05 4.25 2.33
C ILE A 110 9.36 4.92 0.99
N GLN A 111 8.35 5.33 0.24
CA GLN A 111 8.53 5.97 -1.06
C GLN A 111 9.31 7.28 -0.95
N ARG A 112 9.02 8.12 0.05
CA ARG A 112 9.74 9.38 0.29
C ARG A 112 11.21 9.12 0.60
N MET A 113 11.51 8.20 1.52
CA MET A 113 12.89 7.84 1.88
C MET A 113 13.63 7.17 0.71
N GLY A 114 12.95 6.29 -0.05
CA GLY A 114 13.51 5.69 -1.26
C GLY A 114 13.86 6.70 -2.34
N THR A 115 13.00 7.70 -2.56
CA THR A 115 13.27 8.80 -3.51
C THR A 115 14.49 9.61 -3.09
N GLU A 116 14.67 9.86 -1.78
CA GLU A 116 15.83 10.57 -1.23
C GLU A 116 17.11 9.76 -1.42
N LEU A 117 17.07 8.43 -1.17
CA LEU A 117 18.18 7.51 -1.43
C LEU A 117 18.60 7.52 -2.90
N ILE A 118 17.65 7.45 -3.84
CA ILE A 118 17.94 7.50 -5.28
C ILE A 118 18.61 8.83 -5.66
N LYS A 119 18.12 9.96 -5.14
CA LYS A 119 18.73 11.27 -5.39
C LYS A 119 20.18 11.32 -4.88
N LEU A 120 20.43 10.82 -3.67
CA LEU A 120 21.80 10.75 -3.12
C LEU A 120 22.69 9.84 -3.95
N ALA A 121 22.21 8.67 -4.36
CA ALA A 121 22.98 7.73 -5.19
C ALA A 121 23.33 8.32 -6.57
N SER A 122 22.40 9.03 -7.20
CA SER A 122 22.56 9.58 -8.55
C SER A 122 23.44 10.85 -8.63
N THR A 123 23.78 11.46 -7.50
CA THR A 123 24.63 12.66 -7.47
C THR A 123 26.06 12.32 -7.87
N LYS A 124 26.46 12.71 -9.09
CA LYS A 124 27.80 12.51 -9.69
C LYS A 124 28.79 13.62 -9.32
N THR A 125 28.64 14.30 -8.21
CA THR A 125 29.55 15.38 -7.83
C THR A 125 30.90 14.80 -7.44
N PRO A 126 32.03 15.31 -7.98
CA PRO A 126 33.34 15.02 -7.43
C PRO A 126 33.34 15.50 -5.99
N CYS A 127 33.37 14.59 -5.05
CA CYS A 127 33.34 14.98 -3.63
C CYS A 127 34.71 14.67 -3.00
N ASP A 128 35.14 15.60 -2.18
CA ASP A 128 36.21 15.34 -1.25
C ASP A 128 35.79 14.26 -0.24
N GLU A 129 36.76 13.73 0.51
CA GLU A 129 36.54 12.63 1.45
C GLU A 129 35.49 12.99 2.53
N ALA A 130 35.43 14.24 2.97
CA ALA A 130 34.47 14.70 3.98
C ALA A 130 33.04 14.67 3.44
N THR A 131 32.83 15.15 2.23
CA THR A 131 31.53 15.12 1.54
C THR A 131 31.07 13.68 1.28
N HIS A 132 32.01 12.81 0.87
CA HIS A 132 31.71 11.39 0.68
C HIS A 132 31.27 10.71 1.98
N ARG A 133 31.98 10.94 3.08
CA ARG A 133 31.63 10.42 4.42
C ARG A 133 30.27 10.92 4.89
N SER A 134 29.97 12.21 4.73
CA SER A 134 28.67 12.78 5.07
C SER A 134 27.54 12.16 4.28
N LYS A 135 27.73 11.89 2.97
CA LYS A 135 26.76 11.20 2.11
C LYS A 135 26.47 9.79 2.61
N LEU A 136 27.50 9.01 2.95
CA LEU A 136 27.33 7.66 3.49
C LEU A 136 26.56 7.67 4.82
N GLN A 137 26.86 8.61 5.72
CA GLN A 137 26.13 8.77 6.99
C GLN A 137 24.64 9.09 6.76
N THR A 138 24.34 9.92 5.75
CA THR A 138 22.96 10.24 5.40
C THR A 138 22.22 9.01 4.85
N ILE A 139 22.85 8.24 3.97
CA ILE A 139 22.30 6.99 3.43
C ILE A 139 22.00 6.00 4.57
N ASP A 140 22.95 5.79 5.47
CA ASP A 140 22.79 4.89 6.62
C ASP A 140 21.65 5.36 7.56
N SER A 141 21.56 6.66 7.81
CA SER A 141 20.46 7.25 8.59
C SER A 141 19.08 7.00 7.93
N LEU A 142 18.98 7.16 6.62
CA LEU A 142 17.74 6.90 5.87
C LEU A 142 17.33 5.43 5.95
N HIS A 143 18.27 4.50 5.79
CA HIS A 143 18.03 3.07 5.93
C HIS A 143 17.52 2.71 7.33
N ARG A 144 18.18 3.20 8.39
CA ARG A 144 17.72 2.95 9.77
C ARG A 144 16.32 3.50 10.02
N ARG A 145 16.01 4.69 9.50
CA ARG A 145 14.67 5.29 9.63
C ARG A 145 13.62 4.48 8.88
N MET A 146 13.95 3.94 7.70
CA MET A 146 13.06 3.08 6.92
C MET A 146 12.79 1.77 7.67
N SER A 147 13.82 1.09 8.16
CA SER A 147 13.69 -0.13 8.96
C SER A 147 12.86 0.10 10.22
N ALA A 148 13.13 1.18 10.96
CA ALA A 148 12.36 1.53 12.14
C ALA A 148 10.88 1.82 11.82
N CYS A 149 10.58 2.45 10.69
CA CYS A 149 9.21 2.71 10.25
C CYS A 149 8.45 1.40 9.97
N ILE A 150 9.09 0.47 9.26
CA ILE A 150 8.54 -0.86 8.95
C ILE A 150 8.30 -1.65 10.25
N GLU A 151 9.32 -1.79 11.10
CA GLU A 151 9.23 -2.53 12.35
C GLU A 151 8.17 -1.96 13.30
N ASN A 152 8.13 -0.64 13.48
CA ASN A 152 7.15 0.00 14.35
C ASN A 152 5.73 -0.18 13.84
N THR A 153 5.53 -0.19 12.50
CA THR A 153 4.22 -0.45 11.92
C THR A 153 3.82 -1.92 12.10
N ALA A 154 4.75 -2.85 11.89
CA ALA A 154 4.53 -4.27 12.16
C ALA A 154 4.20 -4.55 13.63
N LYS A 155 4.95 -3.95 14.56
CA LYS A 155 4.72 -4.11 16.01
C LYS A 155 3.36 -3.58 16.45
N ARG A 156 2.95 -2.40 15.97
CA ARG A 156 1.62 -1.81 16.27
C ARG A 156 0.45 -2.62 15.72
N ASN A 157 0.72 -3.46 14.74
CA ASN A 157 -0.27 -4.28 14.06
C ASN A 157 0.01 -5.79 14.22
N ALA A 158 0.70 -6.20 15.29
CA ALA A 158 1.14 -7.58 15.50
C ALA A 158 0.00 -8.60 15.48
N ASP A 159 -1.19 -8.19 15.90
CA ASP A 159 -2.37 -9.05 16.08
C ASP A 159 -3.37 -8.95 14.91
N ASN A 160 -2.97 -8.36 13.77
CA ASN A 160 -3.83 -8.23 12.61
C ASN A 160 -3.08 -8.51 11.28
N PRO A 161 -3.82 -8.73 10.16
CA PRO A 161 -3.23 -9.10 8.88
C PRO A 161 -2.21 -8.09 8.33
N LEU A 162 -2.31 -6.80 8.65
CA LEU A 162 -1.32 -5.80 8.22
C LEU A 162 0.06 -6.10 8.81
N GLY A 163 0.13 -6.37 10.12
CA GLY A 163 1.40 -6.69 10.77
C GLY A 163 1.99 -8.01 10.32
N GLN A 164 1.13 -9.02 10.08
CA GLN A 164 1.57 -10.31 9.52
C GLN A 164 2.17 -10.12 8.13
N TYR A 165 1.46 -9.41 7.24
CA TYR A 165 1.93 -9.13 5.89
C TYR A 165 3.28 -8.39 5.88
N ILE A 166 3.42 -7.37 6.74
CA ILE A 166 4.67 -6.61 6.83
C ILE A 166 5.83 -7.53 7.27
N LYS A 167 5.64 -8.38 8.28
CA LYS A 167 6.68 -9.32 8.76
C LYS A 167 7.12 -10.31 7.68
N GLU A 168 6.21 -10.76 6.84
CA GLU A 168 6.46 -11.76 5.80
C GLU A 168 7.15 -11.14 4.57
N ASN A 169 6.79 -9.91 4.22
CA ASN A 169 7.16 -9.31 2.93
C ASN A 169 8.22 -8.19 3.03
N TYR A 170 8.38 -7.57 4.21
CA TYR A 170 9.35 -6.52 4.44
C TYR A 170 10.45 -7.01 5.38
N LYS A 171 11.47 -7.65 4.81
CA LYS A 171 12.70 -7.94 5.57
C LYS A 171 13.49 -6.64 5.72
N ALA A 172 13.89 -6.32 6.95
CA ALA A 172 14.87 -5.26 7.16
C ALA A 172 16.15 -5.60 6.36
N PRO A 173 16.76 -4.63 5.65
CA PRO A 173 18.03 -4.89 5.01
C PRO A 173 19.04 -5.30 6.11
N GLU A 174 19.57 -6.53 5.99
CA GLU A 174 20.68 -6.98 6.83
C GLU A 174 21.91 -6.28 6.32
N PHE A 175 22.50 -5.43 7.14
CA PHE A 175 23.80 -4.81 6.87
C PHE A 175 24.88 -5.72 7.47
N GLU A 176 25.67 -6.36 6.63
CA GLU A 176 26.95 -6.95 7.00
C GLU A 176 28.01 -5.86 7.20
#